data_def49f89693b086d0466bf4cec2733ed
#
_entry.id   def49f89693b086d0466bf4cec2733ed
#
_cell.length_a   1.000
_cell.length_b   1.000
_cell.length_c   1.000
_cell.angle_alpha   90.00
_cell.angle_beta   90.00
_cell.angle_gamma   90.00
#
_symmetry.space_group_name_H-M   'P 1'
#
loop_
_entity.id
_entity.type
_entity.pdbx_description
1 polymer ?
#
loop_
_entity_poly.entity_id
_entity_poly.type
_entity_poly.pdbx_seq_one_letter_code
_entity_poly.pdbx_strand_id
1 'polypeptide(L)'
;INRHYEDAKKRSKYPELITLCYQGFIDNEEDMAKAINNAKIVFNINSQGISSLNYRTFQTVACKRLMLSDFREELALFDGHLPFYEDFSDLIFKIESYLEDKDAYKRVVDECYNIAKISHNSKDCTRYMLNVAN
;
A
#
# COMPACT_ATOMS: atom_id res chain seq x y z
N ILE A 1 15.84 14.03 13.48
CA ILE A 1 14.41 14.29 13.80
C ILE A 1 13.69 14.50 12.46
N ASN A 2 12.62 13.76 12.22
CA ASN A 2 11.88 13.85 10.97
C ASN A 2 11.06 15.16 10.94
N ARG A 3 11.46 16.10 10.07
CA ARG A 3 10.83 17.42 9.94
C ARG A 3 9.31 17.31 9.64
N HIS A 4 8.92 16.34 8.85
CA HIS A 4 7.49 16.10 8.53
C HIS A 4 6.69 15.65 9.75
N TYR A 5 7.28 14.87 10.65
CA TYR A 5 6.62 14.47 11.90
C TYR A 5 6.39 15.68 12.81
N GLU A 6 7.38 16.54 13.00
CA GLU A 6 7.26 17.74 13.82
C GLU A 6 6.24 18.73 13.25
N ASP A 7 6.24 18.90 11.92
CA ASP A 7 5.25 19.74 11.23
C ASP A 7 3.83 19.18 11.36
N ALA A 8 3.65 17.87 11.18
CA ALA A 8 2.37 17.21 11.35
C ALA A 8 1.85 17.35 12.79
N LYS A 9 2.72 17.15 13.78
CA LYS A 9 2.38 17.30 15.20
C LYS A 9 1.93 18.73 15.53
N LYS A 10 2.61 19.74 15.00
CA LYS A 10 2.26 21.15 15.22
C LYS A 10 0.93 21.56 14.60
N ARG A 11 0.58 20.96 13.45
CA ARG A 11 -0.64 21.29 12.68
C ARG A 11 -1.84 20.44 13.09
N SER A 12 -1.62 19.34 13.79
CA SER A 12 -2.67 18.40 14.15
C SER A 12 -3.56 18.95 15.26
N LYS A 13 -4.85 18.67 15.14
CA LYS A 13 -5.83 18.83 16.23
C LYS A 13 -5.58 17.84 17.38
N TYR A 14 -4.87 16.74 17.09
CA TYR A 14 -4.61 15.64 18.04
C TYR A 14 -3.12 15.26 18.06
N PRO A 15 -2.23 16.14 18.56
CA PRO A 15 -0.78 15.92 18.55
C PRO A 15 -0.34 14.69 19.36
N GLU A 16 -1.12 14.32 20.39
CA GLU A 16 -0.85 13.14 21.23
C GLU A 16 -1.03 11.86 20.44
N LEU A 17 -2.06 11.78 19.57
CA LEU A 17 -2.28 10.60 18.71
C LEU A 17 -1.16 10.45 17.70
N ILE A 18 -0.67 11.53 17.11
CA ILE A 18 0.51 11.48 16.21
C ILE A 18 1.72 10.94 16.96
N THR A 19 1.96 11.41 18.19
CA THR A 19 3.08 10.92 19.01
C THR A 19 2.94 9.43 19.34
N LEU A 20 1.74 8.98 19.64
CA LEU A 20 1.46 7.57 19.94
C LEU A 20 1.62 6.64 18.71
N CYS A 21 1.18 7.10 17.55
CA CYS A 21 1.16 6.28 16.33
C CYS A 21 2.48 6.28 15.57
N TYR A 22 3.32 7.33 15.76
CA TYR A 22 4.56 7.43 15.01
C TYR A 22 5.65 6.51 15.59
N GLN A 23 6.05 5.52 14.76
CA GLN A 23 7.06 4.51 15.13
C GLN A 23 8.46 4.77 14.53
N GLY A 24 8.66 5.93 13.94
CA GLY A 24 9.92 6.29 13.31
C GLY A 24 9.97 6.05 11.81
N PHE A 25 11.15 6.24 11.25
CA PHE A 25 11.42 6.05 9.82
C PHE A 25 12.07 4.67 9.61
N ILE A 26 11.63 3.98 8.57
CA ILE A 26 12.20 2.71 8.13
C ILE A 26 12.98 2.98 6.84
N ASP A 27 14.29 2.74 6.85
CA ASP A 27 15.22 3.09 5.78
C ASP A 27 15.73 1.88 4.97
N ASN A 28 15.37 0.66 5.39
CA ASN A 28 15.77 -0.56 4.69
C ASN A 28 14.57 -1.46 4.37
N GLU A 29 14.73 -2.29 3.34
CA GLU A 29 13.66 -3.14 2.84
C GLU A 29 13.29 -4.29 3.78
N GLU A 30 14.25 -4.81 4.54
CA GLU A 30 14.01 -5.92 5.47
C GLU A 30 13.09 -5.50 6.61
N ASP A 31 13.38 -4.36 7.25
CA ASP A 31 12.55 -3.85 8.34
C ASP A 31 11.19 -3.34 7.82
N MET A 32 11.15 -2.82 6.58
CA MET A 32 9.90 -2.49 5.92
C MET A 32 9.04 -3.75 5.71
N ALA A 33 9.62 -4.83 5.23
CA ALA A 33 8.91 -6.10 5.06
C ALA A 33 8.41 -6.66 6.40
N LYS A 34 9.21 -6.55 7.47
CA LYS A 34 8.78 -6.94 8.83
C LYS A 34 7.60 -6.11 9.31
N ALA A 35 7.66 -4.78 9.12
CA ALA A 35 6.58 -3.88 9.51
C ALA A 35 5.28 -4.19 8.74
N ILE A 36 5.36 -4.39 7.42
CA ILE A 36 4.23 -4.79 6.58
C ILE A 36 3.67 -6.14 7.04
N ASN A 37 4.52 -7.14 7.31
CA ASN A 37 4.09 -8.46 7.75
C ASN A 37 3.44 -8.47 9.13
N ASN A 38 3.76 -7.52 10.00
CA ASN A 38 3.15 -7.36 11.31
C ASN A 38 1.81 -6.59 11.25
N ALA A 39 1.53 -5.86 10.16
CA ALA A 39 0.27 -5.16 9.98
C ALA A 39 -0.85 -6.11 9.57
N LYS A 40 -2.07 -5.88 10.06
CA LYS A 40 -3.27 -6.57 9.56
C LYS A 40 -3.70 -6.00 8.21
N ILE A 41 -3.70 -4.68 8.07
CA ILE A 41 -3.99 -3.94 6.85
C ILE A 41 -2.95 -2.84 6.71
N VAL A 42 -2.45 -2.62 5.52
CA VAL A 42 -1.55 -1.52 5.19
C VAL A 42 -2.36 -0.40 4.56
N PHE A 43 -2.29 0.76 5.16
CA PHE A 43 -2.90 1.97 4.63
C PHE A 43 -1.88 2.76 3.81
N ASN A 44 -2.27 3.21 2.62
CA ASN A 44 -1.40 3.93 1.71
C ASN A 44 -2.06 5.20 1.17
N ILE A 45 -1.27 6.27 1.11
CA ILE A 45 -1.59 7.50 0.42
C ILE A 45 -0.49 7.77 -0.59
N ASN A 46 -0.87 7.89 -1.86
CA ASN A 46 0.07 8.20 -2.93
C ASN A 46 0.26 9.72 -3.02
N SER A 47 1.34 10.21 -2.45
CA SER A 47 1.65 11.65 -2.38
C SER A 47 2.31 12.21 -3.65
N GLN A 48 2.75 11.33 -4.55
CA GLN A 48 3.47 11.71 -5.77
C GLN A 48 2.67 11.31 -7.02
N GLY A 49 2.52 12.26 -7.95
CA GLY A 49 1.77 12.04 -9.19
C GLY A 49 0.25 12.00 -9.01
N ILE A 50 -0.46 12.05 -10.12
CA ILE A 50 -1.93 12.04 -10.13
C ILE A 50 -2.47 10.63 -10.35
N SER A 51 -1.77 9.82 -11.16
CA SER A 51 -2.22 8.50 -11.60
C SER A 51 -1.43 7.33 -11.02
N SER A 52 -0.18 7.56 -10.60
CA SER A 52 0.77 6.50 -10.29
C SER A 52 0.64 5.92 -8.90
N LEU A 53 0.84 4.60 -8.81
CA LEU A 53 1.02 3.89 -7.56
C LEU A 53 2.46 4.07 -7.06
N ASN A 54 2.62 4.20 -5.76
CA ASN A 54 3.93 4.25 -5.16
C ASN A 54 4.53 2.85 -4.94
N TYR A 55 5.83 2.81 -4.68
CA TYR A 55 6.57 1.55 -4.47
C TYR A 55 6.02 0.71 -3.31
N ARG A 56 5.43 1.34 -2.29
CA ARG A 56 4.80 0.66 -1.15
C ARG A 56 3.68 -0.29 -1.56
N THR A 57 2.96 0.03 -2.63
CA THR A 57 1.94 -0.86 -3.18
C THR A 57 2.52 -2.22 -3.51
N PHE A 58 3.59 -2.23 -4.29
CA PHE A 58 4.22 -3.48 -4.72
C PHE A 58 4.91 -4.21 -3.56
N GLN A 59 5.53 -3.50 -2.62
CA GLN A 59 6.09 -4.11 -1.40
C GLN A 59 5.00 -4.81 -0.58
N THR A 60 3.83 -4.16 -0.39
CA THR A 60 2.73 -4.72 0.40
C THR A 60 2.15 -5.96 -0.26
N VAL A 61 1.92 -5.90 -1.57
CA VAL A 61 1.41 -7.04 -2.35
C VAL A 61 2.41 -8.20 -2.34
N ALA A 62 3.72 -7.92 -2.48
CA ALA A 62 4.77 -8.94 -2.40
C ALA A 62 4.83 -9.62 -1.03
N CYS A 63 4.53 -8.90 0.05
CA CYS A 63 4.41 -9.46 1.40
C CYS A 63 3.10 -10.20 1.67
N LYS A 64 2.22 -10.34 0.67
CA LYS A 64 0.88 -10.92 0.82
C LYS A 64 0.09 -10.29 1.96
N ARG A 65 -0.01 -8.96 1.94
CA ARG A 65 -0.82 -8.18 2.89
C ARG A 65 -1.85 -7.35 2.14
N LEU A 66 -3.01 -7.21 2.78
CA LEU A 66 -4.06 -6.34 2.27
C LEU A 66 -3.59 -4.88 2.37
N MET A 67 -3.75 -4.14 1.29
CA MET A 67 -3.55 -2.71 1.26
C MET A 67 -4.84 -2.00 0.89
N LEU A 68 -5.12 -0.90 1.57
CA LEU A 68 -6.14 0.07 1.19
C LEU A 68 -5.44 1.34 0.70
N SER A 69 -5.67 1.72 -0.55
CA SER A 69 -5.03 2.88 -1.18
C SER A 69 -6.07 3.96 -1.50
N ASP A 70 -5.63 5.21 -1.58
CA ASP A 70 -6.39 6.23 -2.28
C ASP A 70 -6.53 5.86 -3.76
N PHE A 71 -7.60 6.35 -4.42
CA PHE A 71 -7.84 6.04 -5.83
C PHE A 71 -6.69 6.56 -6.72
N ARG A 72 -6.22 5.69 -7.62
CA ARG A 72 -5.26 6.00 -8.69
C ARG A 72 -5.63 5.22 -9.95
N GLU A 73 -5.38 5.81 -11.11
CA GLU A 73 -5.65 5.14 -12.39
C GLU A 73 -4.85 3.84 -12.54
N GLU A 74 -3.61 3.80 -12.03
CA GLU A 74 -2.77 2.60 -12.05
C GLU A 74 -3.28 1.44 -11.17
N LEU A 75 -4.36 1.62 -10.39
CA LEU A 75 -5.06 0.50 -9.75
C LEU A 75 -5.57 -0.51 -10.79
N ALA A 76 -5.79 -0.06 -12.03
CA ALA A 76 -6.12 -0.94 -13.15
C ALA A 76 -5.05 -2.00 -13.44
N LEU A 77 -3.79 -1.80 -13.04
CA LEU A 77 -2.72 -2.81 -13.12
C LEU A 77 -3.02 -4.08 -12.32
N PHE A 78 -3.94 -4.01 -11.38
CA PHE A 78 -4.40 -5.13 -10.56
C PHE A 78 -5.81 -5.60 -10.95
N ASP A 79 -6.27 -5.32 -12.16
CA ASP A 79 -7.56 -5.77 -12.71
C ASP A 79 -8.76 -5.45 -11.79
N GLY A 80 -8.69 -4.38 -11.02
CA GLY A 80 -9.71 -3.95 -10.06
C GLY A 80 -9.72 -4.72 -8.74
N HIS A 81 -8.79 -5.63 -8.51
CA HIS A 81 -8.71 -6.40 -7.26
C HIS A 81 -8.07 -5.63 -6.10
N LEU A 82 -7.21 -4.64 -6.37
CA LEU A 82 -6.61 -3.84 -5.32
C LEU A 82 -7.63 -2.84 -4.78
N PRO A 83 -8.05 -2.97 -3.51
CA PRO A 83 -9.10 -2.12 -2.97
C PRO A 83 -8.59 -0.70 -2.72
N PHE A 84 -9.45 0.26 -3.01
CA PHE A 84 -9.21 1.67 -2.74
C PHE A 84 -10.34 2.25 -1.89
N TYR A 85 -10.11 3.41 -1.31
CA TYR A 85 -11.11 4.17 -0.56
C TYR A 85 -11.34 5.53 -1.23
N GLU A 86 -12.58 5.99 -1.17
CA GLU A 86 -13.00 7.27 -1.74
C GLU A 86 -12.89 8.41 -0.71
N ASP A 87 -13.29 8.12 0.51
CA ASP A 87 -13.24 9.05 1.63
C ASP A 87 -12.92 8.33 2.95
N PHE A 88 -12.91 9.09 4.05
CA PHE A 88 -12.59 8.54 5.37
C PHE A 88 -13.65 7.54 5.87
N SER A 89 -14.93 7.77 5.57
CA SER A 89 -16.00 6.87 6.00
C SER A 89 -15.94 5.54 5.27
N ASP A 90 -15.67 5.57 3.97
CA ASP A 90 -15.44 4.38 3.14
C ASP A 90 -14.19 3.62 3.59
N LEU A 91 -13.11 4.34 3.94
CA LEU A 91 -11.91 3.72 4.51
C LEU A 91 -12.22 2.91 5.77
N ILE A 92 -12.92 3.50 6.74
CA ILE A 92 -13.28 2.83 8.00
C ILE A 92 -14.16 1.63 7.72
N PHE A 93 -15.20 1.78 6.89
CA PHE A 93 -16.07 0.68 6.50
C PHE A 93 -15.29 -0.50 5.89
N LYS A 94 -14.37 -0.23 4.97
CA LYS A 94 -13.54 -1.26 4.33
C LYS A 94 -12.59 -1.93 5.30
N ILE A 95 -11.97 -1.17 6.22
CA ILE A 95 -11.13 -1.74 7.27
C ILE A 95 -11.93 -2.74 8.11
N GLU A 96 -13.10 -2.35 8.62
CA GLU A 96 -13.96 -3.20 9.44
C GLU A 96 -14.39 -4.44 8.65
N SER A 97 -14.89 -4.26 7.43
CA SER A 97 -15.34 -5.37 6.58
C SER A 97 -14.25 -6.42 6.33
N TYR A 98 -13.03 -6.00 6.00
CA TYR A 98 -11.93 -6.93 5.76
C TYR A 98 -11.36 -7.57 7.04
N LEU A 99 -11.50 -6.92 8.19
CA LEU A 99 -11.12 -7.54 9.46
C LEU A 99 -12.12 -8.61 9.93
N GLU A 100 -13.39 -8.46 9.54
CA GLU A 100 -14.46 -9.41 9.85
C GLU A 100 -14.50 -10.58 8.85
N ASP A 101 -14.43 -10.29 7.55
CA ASP A 101 -14.48 -11.31 6.47
C ASP A 101 -13.06 -11.74 6.06
N LYS A 102 -12.56 -12.77 6.71
CA LYS A 102 -11.24 -13.34 6.44
C LYS A 102 -11.11 -13.98 5.07
N ASP A 103 -12.21 -14.47 4.50
CA ASP A 103 -12.22 -15.10 3.18
C ASP A 103 -12.14 -14.04 2.09
N ALA A 104 -12.87 -12.94 2.23
CA ALA A 104 -12.72 -11.77 1.34
C ALA A 104 -11.31 -11.19 1.42
N TYR A 105 -10.77 -11.01 2.64
CA TYR A 105 -9.39 -10.59 2.85
C TYR A 105 -8.40 -11.45 2.08
N LYS A 106 -8.45 -12.76 2.31
CA LYS A 106 -7.52 -13.72 1.70
C LYS A 106 -7.64 -13.73 0.18
N ARG A 107 -8.86 -13.73 -0.35
CA ARG A 107 -9.09 -13.70 -1.81
C ARG A 107 -8.44 -12.50 -2.47
N VAL A 108 -8.66 -11.29 -1.95
CA VAL A 108 -8.06 -10.04 -2.48
C VAL A 108 -6.54 -10.11 -2.45
N VAL A 109 -5.97 -10.56 -1.33
CA VAL A 109 -4.51 -10.68 -1.17
C VAL A 109 -3.91 -11.67 -2.17
N ASP A 110 -4.53 -12.84 -2.34
CA ASP A 110 -4.04 -13.87 -3.26
C ASP A 110 -4.17 -13.42 -4.73
N GLU A 111 -5.26 -12.76 -5.11
CA GLU A 111 -5.46 -12.22 -6.46
C GLU A 111 -4.43 -11.14 -6.78
N CYS A 112 -4.27 -10.12 -5.94
CA CYS A 112 -3.26 -9.07 -6.12
C CYS A 112 -1.83 -9.65 -6.21
N TYR A 113 -1.50 -10.59 -5.33
CA TYR A 113 -0.18 -11.25 -5.36
C TYR A 113 0.06 -12.01 -6.67
N ASN A 114 -0.92 -12.76 -7.15
CA ASN A 114 -0.80 -13.53 -8.39
C ASN A 114 -0.60 -12.60 -9.60
N ILE A 115 -1.36 -11.51 -9.68
CA ILE A 115 -1.20 -10.50 -10.74
C ILE A 115 0.20 -9.89 -10.69
N ALA A 116 0.65 -9.45 -9.51
CA ALA A 116 1.98 -8.87 -9.37
C ALA A 116 3.10 -9.85 -9.74
N LYS A 117 2.97 -11.12 -9.36
CA LYS A 117 3.93 -12.16 -9.67
C LYS A 117 4.03 -12.45 -11.16
N ILE A 118 2.92 -12.40 -11.88
CA ILE A 118 2.87 -12.72 -13.32
C ILE A 118 3.24 -11.50 -14.16
N SER A 119 2.69 -10.32 -13.84
CA SER A 119 2.72 -9.17 -14.74
C SER A 119 3.65 -8.04 -14.29
N HIS A 120 4.03 -8.00 -13.00
CA HIS A 120 4.75 -6.86 -12.43
C HIS A 120 6.07 -7.25 -11.75
N ASN A 121 6.62 -8.42 -12.08
CA ASN A 121 7.95 -8.77 -11.58
C ASN A 121 9.04 -8.13 -12.44
N SER A 122 10.18 -7.81 -11.82
CA SER A 122 11.29 -7.09 -12.47
C SER A 122 11.87 -7.85 -13.66
N LYS A 123 11.84 -9.19 -13.64
CA LYS A 123 12.37 -10.03 -14.72
C LYS A 123 11.55 -9.87 -16.01
N ASP A 124 10.23 -9.87 -15.91
CA ASP A 124 9.36 -9.74 -17.07
C ASP A 124 9.31 -8.30 -17.58
N CYS A 125 9.35 -7.31 -16.68
CA CYS A 125 9.52 -5.91 -17.06
C CYS A 125 10.83 -5.69 -17.82
N THR A 126 11.95 -6.25 -17.36
CA THR A 126 13.23 -6.15 -18.04
C THR A 126 13.20 -6.83 -19.41
N ARG A 127 12.61 -8.04 -19.50
CA ARG A 127 12.44 -8.74 -20.77
C ARG A 127 11.60 -7.96 -21.77
N TYR A 128 10.49 -7.34 -21.31
CA TYR A 128 9.67 -6.49 -22.15
C TYR A 128 10.45 -5.29 -22.69
N MET A 129 11.19 -4.58 -21.83
CA MET A 129 12.03 -3.45 -22.27
C MET A 129 13.06 -3.85 -23.29
N LEU A 130 13.74 -4.99 -23.12
CA LEU A 130 14.72 -5.50 -24.08
C LEU A 130 14.09 -5.87 -25.44
N ASN A 131 12.88 -6.41 -25.43
CA ASN A 131 12.17 -6.77 -26.66
C ASN A 131 11.69 -5.54 -27.45
N VAL A 132 11.33 -4.46 -26.76
CA VAL A 132 10.92 -3.19 -27.41
C VAL A 132 12.11 -2.40 -27.94
N ALA A 133 13.31 -2.57 -27.36
CA ALA A 133 14.54 -1.88 -27.74
C ALA A 133 15.26 -2.50 -28.96
N ASN A 134 14.86 -3.70 -29.41
CA ASN A 134 15.37 -4.41 -30.58
C ASN A 134 14.40 -4.32 -31.75
#